data_eca0c73a61d315523b77b4a345bbb4c5
#
_entry.id   eca0c73a61d315523b77b4a345bbb4c5
#
_cell.length_a   1.000
_cell.length_b   1.000
_cell.length_c   1.000
_cell.angle_alpha   90.00
_cell.angle_beta   90.00
_cell.angle_gamma   90.00
#
_symmetry.space_group_name_H-M   'P 1'
#
loop_
_entity.id
_entity.type
_entity.pdbx_description
1 polymer ?
#
loop_
_entity_poly.entity_id
_entity_poly.type
_entity_poly.pdbx_seq_one_letter_code
_entity_poly.pdbx_strand_id
1 'polypeptide(L)'
;MTLLPDERWFGGAVTDGIHQPYTLESDCVLELETNRTPNQQMPLLLSTKGRWLWNADGMRVQFSQGILSFTPGTQHGQCGNTLRSAYLDAMAHFFPFSGQSPSMRFLDTPVYNTWIELTFHQTQQAVLQYAEEIRSNGFPSGVLMIDDGWNDYYGKWCFSVEKFPTPSDMLRCLHEMGFDVMLWVCPFITPDTCEYRELEQKGLLVQTAEGQAHIAHWWNGYSAVLDMTKPAAVMWLKDQLDQLMELGVSGFKFDAGDSIYYPPDGDVSPDEHSRAWASFGVQYAYNEFRVTNGAGGWPLMQRLCDKDHSWGETGLAALIPDAIVQSLTGHPFLCPDMIGGGEYRNFYAQGHLDGELFVRWAQIACLMPVMQFSAAPWRVLNCEQLAQIKTAVALRKKYLPVLCQTWMHCAKTGEPILRPMAYSFPDELCVGCMDQFMLGDTLLVAPVFQRNATLREVYLPKGDWLFAKKPIHSDGMYLTPEPDAQTSPLVFQKLTV
;
A
#
# COMPACT_ATOMS: atom_id res chain seq x y z
N MET A 1 -28.49 14.17 -1.86
CA MET A 1 -28.90 12.86 -2.46
C MET A 1 -29.47 11.99 -1.34
N THR A 2 -30.59 11.34 -1.52
CA THR A 2 -31.13 10.40 -0.51
C THR A 2 -30.42 9.07 -0.59
N LEU A 3 -30.00 8.52 0.53
CA LEU A 3 -29.47 7.16 0.63
C LEU A 3 -30.59 6.14 0.42
N LEU A 4 -30.29 5.04 -0.23
CA LEU A 4 -31.26 3.96 -0.46
C LEU A 4 -31.21 2.95 0.70
N PRO A 5 -32.30 2.22 0.96
CA PRO A 5 -32.26 1.10 1.90
C PRO A 5 -31.15 0.10 1.53
N ASP A 6 -30.46 -0.41 2.54
CA ASP A 6 -29.35 -1.38 2.41
C ASP A 6 -28.19 -0.91 1.53
N GLU A 7 -28.11 0.39 1.21
CA GLU A 7 -27.00 0.95 0.45
C GLU A 7 -25.80 1.16 1.36
N ARG A 8 -24.64 0.79 0.83
CA ARG A 8 -23.34 0.96 1.46
C ARG A 8 -22.41 1.71 0.55
N TRP A 9 -21.66 2.66 1.10
CA TRP A 9 -20.70 3.48 0.37
C TRP A 9 -19.29 3.22 0.84
N PHE A 10 -18.35 3.18 -0.11
CA PHE A 10 -16.94 2.92 0.08
C PHE A 10 -16.11 3.97 -0.65
N GLY A 11 -14.86 4.22 -0.20
CA GLY A 11 -13.91 5.09 -0.87
C GLY A 11 -13.41 6.23 0.01
N GLY A 12 -12.88 7.28 -0.59
CA GLY A 12 -12.32 8.41 0.13
C GLY A 12 -10.90 8.17 0.64
N ALA A 13 -10.62 8.47 1.90
CA ALA A 13 -9.32 8.27 2.50
C ALA A 13 -9.10 6.80 2.87
N VAL A 14 -7.93 6.27 2.52
CA VAL A 14 -7.58 4.87 2.80
C VAL A 14 -7.54 4.60 4.30
N THR A 15 -7.07 5.55 5.09
CA THR A 15 -7.02 5.45 6.56
C THR A 15 -8.37 5.39 7.24
N ASP A 16 -9.46 5.66 6.53
CA ASP A 16 -10.83 5.54 7.04
C ASP A 16 -11.45 4.15 6.78
N GLY A 17 -10.68 3.19 6.29
CA GLY A 17 -11.17 1.85 5.97
C GLY A 17 -11.91 1.18 7.14
N ILE A 18 -11.40 1.32 8.35
CA ILE A 18 -12.01 0.75 9.56
C ILE A 18 -13.42 1.30 9.87
N HIS A 19 -13.76 2.49 9.35
CA HIS A 19 -15.06 3.14 9.53
C HIS A 19 -16.04 2.86 8.39
N GLN A 20 -15.62 2.09 7.39
CA GLN A 20 -16.45 1.75 6.23
C GLN A 20 -17.11 0.37 6.37
N PRO A 21 -18.21 0.14 5.67
CA PRO A 21 -18.92 1.02 4.74
C PRO A 21 -19.77 2.09 5.43
N TYR A 22 -19.96 3.24 4.77
CA TYR A 22 -20.93 4.26 5.20
C TYR A 22 -22.34 3.82 4.79
N THR A 23 -23.32 4.02 5.68
CA THR A 23 -24.69 3.52 5.53
C THR A 23 -25.74 4.61 5.78
N LEU A 24 -27.00 4.25 5.70
CA LEU A 24 -28.14 5.11 6.07
C LEU A 24 -28.02 5.67 7.51
N GLU A 25 -27.36 4.91 8.39
CA GLU A 25 -27.20 5.24 9.82
C GLU A 25 -25.93 6.07 10.09
N SER A 26 -25.07 6.25 9.10
CA SER A 26 -23.85 7.02 9.25
C SER A 26 -24.15 8.50 9.48
N ASP A 27 -23.45 9.10 10.46
CA ASP A 27 -23.47 10.53 10.74
C ASP A 27 -22.03 11.03 10.85
N CYS A 28 -21.45 11.41 9.71
CA CYS A 28 -20.05 11.80 9.61
C CYS A 28 -19.80 12.75 8.44
N VAL A 29 -18.63 13.39 8.48
CA VAL A 29 -18.14 14.27 7.42
C VAL A 29 -16.80 13.74 6.91
N LEU A 30 -16.67 13.62 5.59
CA LEU A 30 -15.45 13.27 4.90
C LEU A 30 -14.87 14.53 4.26
N GLU A 31 -13.68 14.92 4.70
CA GLU A 31 -12.93 16.05 4.15
C GLU A 31 -11.96 15.51 3.10
N LEU A 32 -12.41 15.46 1.83
CA LEU A 32 -11.64 14.94 0.70
C LEU A 32 -11.17 16.06 -0.24
N GLU A 33 -10.91 17.25 0.27
CA GLU A 33 -10.44 18.41 -0.51
C GLU A 33 -8.92 18.33 -0.72
N THR A 34 -8.14 18.42 0.35
CA THR A 34 -6.69 18.23 0.29
C THR A 34 -6.31 17.02 1.13
N ASN A 35 -5.45 16.15 0.62
CA ASN A 35 -5.04 14.97 1.37
C ASN A 35 -4.19 15.36 2.60
N ARG A 36 -4.72 15.12 3.79
CA ARG A 36 -4.04 15.35 5.07
C ARG A 36 -3.67 14.07 5.77
N THR A 37 -3.90 12.92 5.14
CA THR A 37 -3.61 11.61 5.70
C THR A 37 -2.20 11.16 5.33
N PRO A 38 -1.60 10.24 6.09
CA PRO A 38 -0.29 9.67 5.76
C PRO A 38 -0.35 8.62 4.64
N ASN A 39 -1.49 8.48 3.95
CA ASN A 39 -1.71 7.58 2.81
C ASN A 39 -2.41 8.33 1.68
N GLN A 40 -2.80 7.65 0.59
CA GLN A 40 -3.57 8.31 -0.44
C GLN A 40 -5.01 8.56 0.01
N GLN A 41 -5.56 9.62 -0.52
CA GLN A 41 -6.95 9.98 -0.44
C GLN A 41 -7.47 10.21 -1.86
N MET A 42 -8.62 9.63 -2.17
CA MET A 42 -9.28 9.85 -3.47
C MET A 42 -10.66 10.45 -3.23
N PRO A 43 -10.98 11.60 -3.85
CA PRO A 43 -12.32 12.15 -3.78
C PRO A 43 -13.29 11.38 -4.68
N LEU A 44 -13.35 10.06 -4.43
CA LEU A 44 -14.17 9.06 -5.11
C LEU A 44 -14.93 8.25 -4.07
N LEU A 45 -16.25 8.20 -4.19
CA LEU A 45 -17.10 7.29 -3.40
C LEU A 45 -17.92 6.39 -4.32
N LEU A 46 -18.06 5.14 -3.95
CA LEU A 46 -18.71 4.08 -4.72
C LEU A 46 -19.77 3.38 -3.87
N SER A 47 -20.94 3.13 -4.46
CA SER A 47 -22.09 2.54 -3.77
C SER A 47 -22.39 1.13 -4.23
N THR A 48 -22.89 0.29 -3.31
CA THR A 48 -23.43 -1.03 -3.59
C THR A 48 -24.70 -1.02 -4.46
N LYS A 49 -25.26 0.15 -4.75
CA LYS A 49 -26.41 0.36 -5.65
C LYS A 49 -26.00 0.93 -7.01
N GLY A 50 -24.71 0.82 -7.37
CA GLY A 50 -24.20 1.23 -8.68
C GLY A 50 -23.94 2.73 -8.80
N ARG A 51 -24.09 3.52 -7.72
CA ARG A 51 -23.90 4.96 -7.74
C ARG A 51 -22.45 5.32 -7.39
N TRP A 52 -21.97 6.46 -7.91
CA TRP A 52 -20.65 7.00 -7.58
C TRP A 52 -20.68 8.53 -7.48
N LEU A 53 -19.73 9.06 -6.70
CA LEU A 53 -19.38 10.48 -6.59
C LEU A 53 -17.91 10.66 -6.93
N TRP A 54 -17.59 11.73 -7.67
CA TRP A 54 -16.23 12.10 -8.03
C TRP A 54 -16.06 13.61 -8.15
N ASN A 55 -14.94 14.14 -7.65
CA ASN A 55 -14.54 15.51 -7.88
C ASN A 55 -13.01 15.59 -8.00
N ALA A 56 -12.50 16.01 -9.16
CA ALA A 56 -11.07 16.13 -9.41
C ALA A 56 -10.37 17.18 -8.52
N ASP A 57 -11.12 18.21 -8.10
CA ASP A 57 -10.63 19.31 -7.26
C ASP A 57 -10.82 19.04 -5.76
N GLY A 58 -11.20 17.82 -5.41
CA GLY A 58 -11.56 17.44 -4.06
C GLY A 58 -13.02 17.73 -3.70
N MET A 59 -13.50 17.12 -2.63
CA MET A 59 -14.87 17.31 -2.16
C MET A 59 -15.00 17.14 -0.66
N ARG A 60 -15.95 17.84 -0.07
CA ARG A 60 -16.48 17.57 1.27
C ARG A 60 -17.79 16.81 1.14
N VAL A 61 -17.91 15.71 1.85
CA VAL A 61 -19.10 14.84 1.83
C VAL A 61 -19.62 14.68 3.23
N GLN A 62 -20.94 14.82 3.42
CA GLN A 62 -21.59 14.63 4.69
C GLN A 62 -22.68 13.57 4.57
N PHE A 63 -22.58 12.54 5.42
CA PHE A 63 -23.65 11.58 5.70
C PHE A 63 -24.38 12.02 6.94
N SER A 64 -25.68 12.27 6.85
CA SER A 64 -26.50 12.61 8.03
C SER A 64 -27.97 12.33 7.75
N GLN A 65 -28.66 11.68 8.69
CA GLN A 65 -30.11 11.41 8.65
C GLN A 65 -30.59 10.78 7.32
N GLY A 66 -29.81 9.86 6.76
CA GLY A 66 -30.13 9.22 5.49
C GLY A 66 -29.99 10.12 4.26
N ILE A 67 -29.32 11.25 4.40
CA ILE A 67 -29.02 12.19 3.32
C ILE A 67 -27.50 12.26 3.13
N LEU A 68 -27.10 12.21 1.87
CA LEU A 68 -25.74 12.43 1.40
C LEU A 68 -25.65 13.81 0.75
N SER A 69 -24.92 14.73 1.40
CA SER A 69 -24.64 16.08 0.90
C SER A 69 -23.17 16.16 0.48
N PHE A 70 -22.88 16.91 -0.57
CA PHE A 70 -21.51 17.05 -1.10
C PHE A 70 -21.29 18.42 -1.74
N THR A 71 -20.03 18.81 -1.88
CA THR A 71 -19.58 20.06 -2.47
C THR A 71 -20.24 20.30 -3.85
N PRO A 72 -20.78 21.50 -4.14
CA PRO A 72 -21.29 21.85 -5.46
C PRO A 72 -20.25 21.62 -6.56
N GLY A 73 -20.68 21.09 -7.70
CA GLY A 73 -19.81 20.72 -8.82
C GLY A 73 -19.28 19.29 -8.78
N THR A 74 -19.51 18.56 -7.67
CA THR A 74 -19.19 17.12 -7.61
C THR A 74 -19.99 16.35 -8.66
N GLN A 75 -19.30 15.61 -9.49
CA GLN A 75 -19.90 14.71 -10.46
C GLN A 75 -20.51 13.50 -9.75
N HIS A 76 -21.64 13.05 -10.24
CA HIS A 76 -22.28 11.85 -9.73
C HIS A 76 -22.96 11.10 -10.86
N GLY A 77 -22.98 9.79 -10.73
CA GLY A 77 -23.58 8.92 -11.72
C GLY A 77 -24.06 7.60 -11.15
N GLN A 78 -24.62 6.80 -12.03
CA GLN A 78 -25.05 5.43 -11.70
C GLN A 78 -24.83 4.53 -12.91
N CYS A 79 -24.19 3.38 -12.67
CA CYS A 79 -24.05 2.32 -13.65
C CYS A 79 -24.47 0.99 -13.01
N GLY A 80 -25.45 0.33 -13.59
CA GLY A 80 -26.02 -0.90 -13.01
C GLY A 80 -26.59 -0.69 -11.60
N ASN A 81 -26.45 -1.70 -10.75
CA ASN A 81 -27.00 -1.72 -9.38
C ASN A 81 -26.08 -2.44 -8.37
N THR A 82 -24.77 -2.51 -8.65
CA THR A 82 -23.79 -3.20 -7.80
C THR A 82 -22.54 -2.33 -7.60
N LEU A 83 -21.78 -2.60 -6.53
CA LEU A 83 -20.48 -1.97 -6.27
C LEU A 83 -19.51 -2.20 -7.45
N ARG A 84 -19.51 -3.41 -8.03
CA ARG A 84 -18.69 -3.72 -9.20
C ARG A 84 -18.99 -2.84 -10.39
N SER A 85 -20.26 -2.63 -10.70
CA SER A 85 -20.64 -1.76 -11.82
C SER A 85 -20.29 -0.29 -11.58
N ALA A 86 -20.49 0.22 -10.34
CA ALA A 86 -20.04 1.57 -9.96
C ALA A 86 -18.52 1.73 -10.10
N TYR A 87 -17.76 0.77 -9.61
CA TYR A 87 -16.29 0.78 -9.68
C TYR A 87 -15.79 0.79 -11.12
N LEU A 88 -16.24 -0.15 -11.94
CA LEU A 88 -15.78 -0.27 -13.33
C LEU A 88 -16.14 0.96 -14.17
N ASP A 89 -17.32 1.54 -13.95
CA ASP A 89 -17.74 2.77 -14.60
C ASP A 89 -16.86 3.97 -14.20
N ALA A 90 -16.60 4.13 -12.88
CA ALA A 90 -15.72 5.18 -12.37
C ALA A 90 -14.27 5.02 -12.86
N MET A 91 -13.73 3.80 -12.88
CA MET A 91 -12.38 3.54 -13.40
C MET A 91 -12.29 3.84 -14.89
N ALA A 92 -13.27 3.42 -15.69
CA ALA A 92 -13.28 3.71 -17.12
C ALA A 92 -13.32 5.21 -17.44
N HIS A 93 -14.03 6.00 -16.63
CA HIS A 93 -14.18 7.43 -16.84
C HIS A 93 -13.03 8.27 -16.28
N PHE A 94 -12.53 7.94 -15.09
CA PHE A 94 -11.62 8.83 -14.36
C PHE A 94 -10.21 8.26 -14.21
N PHE A 95 -10.05 6.94 -14.19
CA PHE A 95 -8.79 6.24 -13.90
C PHE A 95 -8.55 5.06 -14.82
N PRO A 96 -8.51 5.25 -16.16
CA PRO A 96 -8.37 4.15 -17.10
C PRO A 96 -7.04 3.42 -16.91
N PHE A 97 -7.12 2.11 -16.80
CA PHE A 97 -5.95 1.25 -16.70
C PHE A 97 -5.24 1.15 -18.06
N SER A 98 -3.91 1.26 -18.03
CA SER A 98 -3.07 1.29 -19.25
C SER A 98 -2.71 -0.09 -19.81
N GLY A 99 -3.05 -1.17 -19.12
CA GLY A 99 -2.58 -2.52 -19.41
C GLY A 99 -1.19 -2.81 -18.83
N GLN A 100 -0.60 -1.84 -18.15
CA GLN A 100 0.70 -1.96 -17.49
C GLN A 100 0.52 -2.24 -15.98
N SER A 101 1.56 -2.78 -15.35
CA SER A 101 1.64 -2.97 -13.91
C SER A 101 3.06 -2.69 -13.42
N PRO A 102 3.27 -2.45 -12.13
CA PRO A 102 4.61 -2.49 -11.57
C PRO A 102 5.21 -3.90 -11.74
N SER A 103 6.50 -4.05 -11.46
CA SER A 103 7.20 -5.32 -11.63
C SER A 103 6.48 -6.47 -10.93
N MET A 104 6.24 -7.57 -11.64
CA MET A 104 5.68 -8.78 -11.06
C MET A 104 6.59 -9.42 -10.00
N ARG A 105 7.84 -8.97 -9.90
CA ARG A 105 8.77 -9.42 -8.86
C ARG A 105 8.28 -9.10 -7.45
N PHE A 106 7.50 -8.04 -7.27
CA PHE A 106 6.81 -7.73 -6.01
C PHE A 106 5.79 -8.80 -5.59
N LEU A 107 5.24 -9.50 -6.57
CA LEU A 107 4.26 -10.55 -6.35
C LEU A 107 4.93 -11.92 -6.11
N ASP A 108 5.98 -12.24 -6.86
CA ASP A 108 6.59 -13.58 -6.91
C ASP A 108 7.20 -14.01 -5.56
N THR A 109 7.79 -13.06 -4.84
CA THR A 109 8.51 -13.30 -3.59
C THR A 109 8.21 -12.17 -2.61
N PRO A 110 8.47 -12.38 -1.30
CA PRO A 110 8.41 -11.27 -0.34
C PRO A 110 9.39 -10.15 -0.71
N VAL A 111 9.01 -8.93 -0.39
CA VAL A 111 9.89 -7.76 -0.34
C VAL A 111 10.54 -7.72 1.04
N TYR A 112 11.80 -7.34 1.09
CA TYR A 112 12.58 -7.15 2.31
C TYR A 112 13.03 -5.72 2.39
N ASN A 113 12.54 -4.98 3.38
CA ASN A 113 12.87 -3.59 3.60
C ASN A 113 13.82 -3.49 4.82
N THR A 114 14.85 -2.68 4.74
CA THR A 114 15.82 -2.55 5.83
C THR A 114 15.37 -1.58 6.93
N TRP A 115 14.20 -0.92 6.81
CA TRP A 115 13.76 0.14 7.72
C TRP A 115 13.75 -0.27 9.20
N ILE A 116 13.00 -1.32 9.57
CA ILE A 116 12.92 -1.75 10.97
C ILE A 116 14.19 -2.51 11.40
N GLU A 117 14.84 -3.23 10.49
CA GLU A 117 16.01 -4.05 10.83
C GLU A 117 17.25 -3.20 11.08
N LEU A 118 17.50 -2.19 10.23
CA LEU A 118 18.71 -1.38 10.26
C LEU A 118 18.45 0.08 10.69
N THR A 119 17.23 0.57 10.53
CA THR A 119 16.85 1.97 10.81
C THR A 119 17.84 2.97 10.17
N PHE A 120 18.48 3.80 10.98
CA PHE A 120 19.48 4.79 10.54
C PHE A 120 20.91 4.22 10.43
N HIS A 121 21.09 2.92 10.70
CA HIS A 121 22.40 2.23 10.67
C HIS A 121 22.65 1.48 9.35
N GLN A 122 22.17 2.03 8.24
CA GLN A 122 22.37 1.49 6.90
C GLN A 122 23.87 1.50 6.56
N THR A 123 24.44 0.34 6.35
CA THR A 123 25.83 0.17 5.88
C THR A 123 25.92 -0.99 4.89
N GLN A 124 26.89 -0.96 3.98
CA GLN A 124 27.14 -2.03 3.02
C GLN A 124 27.23 -3.40 3.72
N GLN A 125 27.97 -3.48 4.82
CA GLN A 125 28.15 -4.73 5.58
C GLN A 125 26.81 -5.22 6.16
N ALA A 126 26.02 -4.33 6.77
CA ALA A 126 24.76 -4.70 7.40
C ALA A 126 23.73 -5.16 6.34
N VAL A 127 23.68 -4.50 5.18
CA VAL A 127 22.81 -4.89 4.07
C VAL A 127 23.19 -6.26 3.50
N LEU A 128 24.46 -6.52 3.28
CA LEU A 128 24.94 -7.84 2.80
C LEU A 128 24.66 -8.93 3.84
N GLN A 129 24.90 -8.66 5.12
CA GLN A 129 24.59 -9.59 6.21
C GLN A 129 23.10 -9.91 6.25
N TYR A 130 22.22 -8.91 6.15
CA TYR A 130 20.78 -9.12 6.13
C TYR A 130 20.35 -10.01 4.94
N ALA A 131 20.91 -9.77 3.76
CA ALA A 131 20.64 -10.59 2.57
C ALA A 131 21.10 -12.04 2.74
N GLU A 132 22.29 -12.27 3.31
CA GLU A 132 22.79 -13.62 3.64
C GLU A 132 21.92 -14.33 4.67
N GLU A 133 21.46 -13.60 5.70
CA GLU A 133 20.57 -14.14 6.75
C GLU A 133 19.19 -14.50 6.20
N ILE A 134 18.61 -13.74 5.29
CA ILE A 134 17.37 -14.09 4.58
C ILE A 134 17.51 -15.51 3.98
N ARG A 135 18.57 -15.73 3.22
CA ARG A 135 18.80 -17.00 2.52
C ARG A 135 19.13 -18.14 3.46
N SER A 136 20.04 -17.92 4.42
CA SER A 136 20.48 -18.95 5.39
C SER A 136 19.35 -19.42 6.31
N ASN A 137 18.36 -18.55 6.56
CA ASN A 137 17.13 -18.89 7.28
C ASN A 137 16.06 -19.53 6.38
N GLY A 138 16.34 -19.77 5.09
CA GLY A 138 15.47 -20.48 4.16
C GLY A 138 14.32 -19.65 3.60
N PHE A 139 14.44 -18.32 3.59
CA PHE A 139 13.54 -17.44 2.88
C PHE A 139 14.00 -17.26 1.43
N PRO A 140 13.07 -17.09 0.47
CA PRO A 140 13.43 -16.85 -0.92
C PRO A 140 14.04 -15.45 -1.11
N SER A 141 15.01 -15.31 -2.00
CA SER A 141 15.46 -14.00 -2.47
C SER A 141 14.33 -13.31 -3.25
N GLY A 142 14.25 -11.99 -3.15
CA GLY A 142 13.19 -11.17 -3.75
C GLY A 142 13.66 -9.75 -4.01
N VAL A 143 12.81 -8.78 -3.74
CA VAL A 143 13.20 -7.36 -3.75
C VAL A 143 13.81 -7.02 -2.39
N LEU A 144 15.03 -6.48 -2.39
CA LEU A 144 15.68 -5.92 -1.21
C LEU A 144 15.67 -4.40 -1.31
N MET A 145 14.97 -3.74 -0.40
CA MET A 145 14.83 -2.29 -0.36
C MET A 145 15.73 -1.73 0.73
N ILE A 146 16.74 -0.96 0.34
CA ILE A 146 17.60 -0.21 1.25
C ILE A 146 16.87 1.09 1.56
N ASP A 147 16.37 1.21 2.79
CA ASP A 147 15.56 2.33 3.24
C ASP A 147 16.39 3.57 3.60
N ASP A 148 15.78 4.61 4.16
CA ASP A 148 16.40 5.91 4.47
C ASP A 148 17.75 5.78 5.18
N GLY A 149 18.65 6.70 4.88
CA GLY A 149 19.99 6.81 5.52
C GLY A 149 21.14 6.14 4.76
N TRP A 150 20.93 5.71 3.50
CA TRP A 150 21.99 5.15 2.64
C TRP A 150 22.88 6.23 1.99
N ASN A 151 22.37 7.47 1.85
CA ASN A 151 23.05 8.63 1.33
C ASN A 151 23.62 9.51 2.46
N ASP A 152 24.35 10.60 2.12
CA ASP A 152 24.90 11.52 3.10
C ASP A 152 23.84 12.50 3.63
N TYR A 153 23.00 13.04 2.72
CA TYR A 153 21.91 13.97 3.00
C TYR A 153 20.92 14.02 1.84
N TYR A 154 19.71 14.51 2.09
CA TYR A 154 18.65 14.59 1.08
C TYR A 154 18.96 15.58 -0.01
N GLY A 155 18.77 15.18 -1.25
CA GLY A 155 19.14 15.93 -2.45
C GLY A 155 20.45 15.47 -3.08
N LYS A 156 21.31 14.73 -2.35
CA LYS A 156 22.50 14.08 -2.87
C LYS A 156 22.23 12.58 -3.00
N TRP A 157 21.72 12.18 -4.15
CA TRP A 157 21.28 10.80 -4.40
C TRP A 157 22.44 9.95 -4.95
N CYS A 158 23.44 9.74 -4.09
CA CYS A 158 24.54 8.79 -4.31
C CYS A 158 24.86 8.08 -2.98
N PHE A 159 25.41 6.88 -3.06
CA PHE A 159 25.80 6.14 -1.86
C PHE A 159 26.83 6.93 -1.04
N SER A 160 26.62 7.00 0.27
CA SER A 160 27.61 7.53 1.20
C SER A 160 28.88 6.69 1.12
N VAL A 161 30.00 7.32 0.80
CA VAL A 161 31.29 6.62 0.67
C VAL A 161 31.73 5.98 1.99
N GLU A 162 31.38 6.61 3.12
CA GLU A 162 31.72 6.08 4.45
C GLU A 162 30.91 4.82 4.76
N LYS A 163 29.62 4.83 4.46
CA LYS A 163 28.70 3.71 4.75
C LYS A 163 28.75 2.60 3.69
N PHE A 164 28.99 2.96 2.44
CA PHE A 164 28.97 2.07 1.25
C PHE A 164 30.24 2.30 0.41
N PRO A 165 31.39 1.79 0.86
CA PRO A 165 32.67 2.07 0.20
C PRO A 165 32.81 1.48 -1.19
N THR A 166 32.11 0.37 -1.51
CA THR A 166 32.13 -0.30 -2.82
C THR A 166 30.72 -0.70 -3.25
N PRO A 167 29.83 0.27 -3.55
CA PRO A 167 28.40 -0.01 -3.78
C PRO A 167 28.18 -0.89 -5.02
N SER A 168 29.00 -0.77 -6.06
CA SER A 168 28.93 -1.64 -7.26
C SER A 168 29.18 -3.12 -6.92
N ASP A 169 30.16 -3.40 -6.06
CA ASP A 169 30.43 -4.77 -5.61
C ASP A 169 29.32 -5.32 -4.75
N MET A 170 28.75 -4.48 -3.85
CA MET A 170 27.59 -4.85 -3.04
C MET A 170 26.40 -5.20 -3.93
N LEU A 171 26.04 -4.34 -4.87
CA LEU A 171 24.93 -4.57 -5.81
C LEU A 171 25.12 -5.85 -6.62
N ARG A 172 26.33 -6.07 -7.15
CA ARG A 172 26.67 -7.31 -7.86
C ARG A 172 26.48 -8.54 -6.96
N CYS A 173 26.98 -8.53 -5.72
CA CYS A 173 26.78 -9.62 -4.76
C CYS A 173 25.31 -9.88 -4.46
N LEU A 174 24.51 -8.83 -4.25
CA LEU A 174 23.07 -8.95 -4.01
C LEU A 174 22.34 -9.56 -5.22
N HIS A 175 22.69 -9.16 -6.45
CA HIS A 175 22.14 -9.77 -7.67
C HIS A 175 22.56 -11.23 -7.82
N GLU A 176 23.82 -11.59 -7.53
CA GLU A 176 24.29 -12.98 -7.50
C GLU A 176 23.55 -13.83 -6.46
N MET A 177 23.10 -13.23 -5.36
CA MET A 177 22.23 -13.86 -4.37
C MET A 177 20.76 -13.96 -4.84
N GLY A 178 20.38 -13.32 -5.96
CA GLY A 178 19.05 -13.33 -6.55
C GLY A 178 18.11 -12.22 -6.04
N PHE A 179 18.66 -11.15 -5.45
CA PHE A 179 17.89 -9.98 -5.04
C PHE A 179 17.87 -8.91 -6.14
N ASP A 180 16.72 -8.30 -6.37
CA ASP A 180 16.59 -7.00 -7.04
C ASP A 180 16.65 -5.90 -5.98
N VAL A 181 17.43 -4.84 -6.22
CA VAL A 181 17.73 -3.84 -5.19
C VAL A 181 17.00 -2.54 -5.47
N MET A 182 16.21 -2.06 -4.50
CA MET A 182 15.57 -0.75 -4.52
C MET A 182 16.21 0.17 -3.49
N LEU A 183 16.16 1.49 -3.75
CA LEU A 183 16.60 2.52 -2.82
C LEU A 183 15.45 3.45 -2.45
N TRP A 184 15.40 3.87 -1.20
CA TRP A 184 14.50 4.90 -0.71
C TRP A 184 14.90 6.28 -1.24
N VAL A 185 13.96 7.07 -1.71
CA VAL A 185 14.14 8.45 -2.16
C VAL A 185 12.94 9.31 -1.75
N CYS A 186 13.16 10.62 -1.62
CA CYS A 186 12.12 11.60 -1.31
C CYS A 186 12.33 12.90 -2.10
N PRO A 187 11.32 13.79 -2.19
CA PRO A 187 11.46 15.07 -2.88
C PRO A 187 12.12 16.15 -2.02
N PHE A 188 12.67 15.81 -0.87
CA PHE A 188 13.27 16.78 0.05
C PHE A 188 14.72 17.07 -0.28
N ILE A 189 15.13 18.31 0.00
CA ILE A 189 16.48 18.84 -0.18
C ILE A 189 16.94 19.40 1.17
N THR A 190 18.04 18.90 1.70
CA THR A 190 18.62 19.38 2.95
C THR A 190 19.05 20.85 2.79
N PRO A 191 18.59 21.78 3.64
CA PRO A 191 18.95 23.19 3.58
C PRO A 191 20.46 23.40 3.76
N ASP A 192 20.95 24.51 3.20
CA ASP A 192 22.36 24.95 3.31
C ASP A 192 23.41 24.01 2.68
N THR A 193 22.97 23.11 1.80
CA THR A 193 23.84 22.29 0.94
C THR A 193 24.17 22.97 -0.38
N CYS A 194 25.12 22.44 -1.14
CA CYS A 194 25.41 22.92 -2.48
C CYS A 194 24.21 22.76 -3.41
N GLU A 195 23.55 21.61 -3.32
CA GLU A 195 22.35 21.26 -4.11
C GLU A 195 21.19 22.22 -3.79
N TYR A 196 20.97 22.56 -2.51
CA TYR A 196 19.96 23.54 -2.12
C TYR A 196 20.21 24.89 -2.79
N ARG A 197 21.42 25.43 -2.68
CA ARG A 197 21.80 26.75 -3.24
C ARG A 197 21.67 26.78 -4.77
N GLU A 198 22.07 25.71 -5.43
CA GLU A 198 21.95 25.57 -6.87
C GLU A 198 20.47 25.56 -7.30
N LEU A 199 19.64 24.73 -6.64
CA LEU A 199 18.23 24.57 -6.95
C LEU A 199 17.44 25.87 -6.64
N GLU A 200 17.75 26.53 -5.52
CA GLU A 200 17.17 27.82 -5.15
C GLU A 200 17.50 28.89 -6.21
N GLN A 201 18.77 29.01 -6.60
CA GLN A 201 19.21 29.95 -7.63
C GLN A 201 18.53 29.70 -8.98
N LYS A 202 18.27 28.44 -9.32
CA LYS A 202 17.56 28.04 -10.56
C LYS A 202 16.05 28.13 -10.43
N GLY A 203 15.50 28.43 -9.25
CA GLY A 203 14.07 28.47 -9.00
C GLY A 203 13.40 27.09 -9.12
N LEU A 204 14.08 26.01 -8.74
CA LEU A 204 13.61 24.61 -8.85
C LEU A 204 13.09 24.03 -7.53
N LEU A 205 13.03 24.85 -6.48
CA LEU A 205 12.37 24.51 -5.21
C LEU A 205 10.94 25.02 -5.22
N VAL A 206 10.05 24.33 -4.50
CA VAL A 206 8.71 24.80 -4.21
C VAL A 206 8.79 26.13 -3.47
N GLN A 207 7.98 27.11 -3.86
CA GLN A 207 8.00 28.46 -3.33
C GLN A 207 6.72 28.78 -2.56
N THR A 208 6.84 29.64 -1.54
CA THR A 208 5.71 30.28 -0.88
C THR A 208 5.13 31.38 -1.78
N ALA A 209 3.98 31.92 -1.43
CA ALA A 209 3.37 33.05 -2.13
C ALA A 209 4.28 34.29 -2.23
N GLU A 210 5.23 34.45 -1.28
CA GLU A 210 6.22 35.52 -1.28
C GLU A 210 7.43 35.25 -2.18
N GLY A 211 7.48 34.08 -2.85
CA GLY A 211 8.56 33.69 -3.76
C GLY A 211 9.82 33.20 -3.06
N GLN A 212 9.74 32.82 -1.78
CA GLN A 212 10.84 32.20 -1.04
C GLN A 212 10.74 30.68 -1.14
N ALA A 213 11.88 29.98 -1.04
CA ALA A 213 11.87 28.53 -0.95
C ALA A 213 11.06 28.05 0.26
N HIS A 214 10.07 27.20 0.02
CA HIS A 214 9.28 26.58 1.08
C HIS A 214 10.11 25.59 1.86
N ILE A 215 10.10 25.70 3.20
CA ILE A 215 10.78 24.80 4.12
C ILE A 215 9.71 23.97 4.86
N ALA A 216 9.55 22.74 4.47
CA ALA A 216 8.64 21.81 5.10
C ALA A 216 9.22 21.26 6.43
N HIS A 217 8.36 21.11 7.44
CA HIS A 217 8.67 20.36 8.64
C HIS A 217 8.11 18.92 8.47
N TRP A 218 8.98 17.94 8.59
CA TRP A 218 8.63 16.53 8.39
C TRP A 218 9.28 15.65 9.44
N TRP A 219 9.16 14.33 9.40
CA TRP A 219 9.64 13.43 10.47
C TRP A 219 11.17 13.48 10.69
N ASN A 220 11.96 13.87 9.70
CA ASN A 220 13.42 14.03 9.82
C ASN A 220 13.86 15.50 9.90
N GLY A 221 12.98 16.40 10.36
CA GLY A 221 13.32 17.81 10.63
C GLY A 221 12.81 18.77 9.56
N TYR A 222 13.66 19.64 9.04
CA TYR A 222 13.32 20.71 8.12
C TYR A 222 14.04 20.53 6.79
N SER A 223 13.31 20.60 5.69
CA SER A 223 13.88 20.50 4.35
C SER A 223 13.16 21.39 3.37
N ALA A 224 13.86 21.87 2.34
CA ALA A 224 13.22 22.40 1.15
C ALA A 224 12.61 21.26 0.35
N VAL A 225 11.70 21.58 -0.57
CA VAL A 225 11.00 20.60 -1.41
C VAL A 225 11.36 20.85 -2.87
N LEU A 226 11.80 19.83 -3.59
CA LEU A 226 12.04 19.89 -5.02
C LEU A 226 10.71 20.03 -5.75
N ASP A 227 10.61 21.02 -6.66
CA ASP A 227 9.37 21.29 -7.38
C ASP A 227 9.23 20.35 -8.58
N MET A 228 8.62 19.20 -8.36
CA MET A 228 8.42 18.17 -9.39
C MET A 228 7.41 18.57 -10.49
N THR A 229 6.76 19.73 -10.38
CA THR A 229 5.94 20.30 -11.45
C THR A 229 6.79 20.97 -12.53
N LYS A 230 8.07 21.25 -12.23
CA LYS A 230 9.01 21.88 -13.16
C LYS A 230 9.84 20.84 -13.91
N PRO A 231 9.81 20.84 -15.26
CA PRO A 231 10.58 19.86 -16.06
C PRO A 231 12.09 19.83 -15.73
N ALA A 232 12.68 21.00 -15.40
CA ALA A 232 14.09 21.08 -15.05
C ALA A 232 14.41 20.41 -13.70
N ALA A 233 13.50 20.47 -12.73
CA ALA A 233 13.64 19.75 -11.46
C ALA A 233 13.49 18.24 -11.64
N VAL A 234 12.53 17.82 -12.49
CA VAL A 234 12.35 16.42 -12.89
C VAL A 234 13.63 15.87 -13.54
N MET A 235 14.22 16.61 -14.49
CA MET A 235 15.48 16.22 -15.15
C MET A 235 16.63 16.13 -14.14
N TRP A 236 16.77 17.12 -13.26
CA TRP A 236 17.83 17.16 -12.26
C TRP A 236 17.79 15.93 -11.32
N LEU A 237 16.60 15.52 -10.89
CA LEU A 237 16.45 14.31 -10.08
C LEU A 237 16.69 13.05 -10.93
N LYS A 238 16.12 13.01 -12.14
CA LYS A 238 16.26 11.87 -13.05
C LYS A 238 17.70 11.54 -13.35
N ASP A 239 18.54 12.57 -13.60
CA ASP A 239 19.96 12.38 -13.91
C ASP A 239 20.73 11.68 -12.76
N GLN A 240 20.36 11.96 -11.51
CA GLN A 240 20.94 11.29 -10.35
C GLN A 240 20.43 9.83 -10.21
N LEU A 241 19.12 9.62 -10.40
CA LEU A 241 18.55 8.28 -10.30
C LEU A 241 19.01 7.37 -11.45
N ASP A 242 19.20 7.91 -12.65
CA ASP A 242 19.73 7.16 -13.79
C ASP A 242 21.17 6.65 -13.51
N GLN A 243 22.01 7.45 -12.84
CA GLN A 243 23.35 7.00 -12.42
C GLN A 243 23.27 5.82 -11.42
N LEU A 244 22.27 5.80 -10.55
CA LEU A 244 22.04 4.67 -9.65
C LEU A 244 21.54 3.43 -10.42
N MET A 245 20.68 3.63 -11.42
CA MET A 245 20.24 2.54 -12.31
C MET A 245 21.42 1.96 -13.10
N GLU A 246 22.32 2.80 -13.63
CA GLU A 246 23.54 2.37 -14.31
C GLU A 246 24.49 1.59 -13.38
N LEU A 247 24.48 1.93 -12.08
CA LEU A 247 25.26 1.22 -11.05
C LEU A 247 24.70 -0.18 -10.74
N GLY A 248 23.43 -0.45 -11.09
CA GLY A 248 22.76 -1.73 -10.88
C GLY A 248 21.57 -1.69 -9.92
N VAL A 249 21.10 -0.51 -9.51
CA VAL A 249 19.84 -0.38 -8.76
C VAL A 249 18.67 -0.74 -9.67
N SER A 250 17.66 -1.47 -9.15
CA SER A 250 16.52 -1.94 -9.94
C SER A 250 15.36 -0.94 -9.94
N GLY A 251 15.28 -0.06 -8.95
CA GLY A 251 14.23 0.97 -8.83
C GLY A 251 14.18 1.62 -7.45
N PHE A 252 13.06 2.28 -7.12
CA PHE A 252 13.02 3.17 -5.98
C PHE A 252 11.72 3.08 -5.17
N LYS A 253 11.83 3.28 -3.84
CA LYS A 253 10.74 3.63 -2.96
C LYS A 253 10.63 5.15 -2.94
N PHE A 254 9.56 5.66 -3.53
CA PHE A 254 9.22 7.09 -3.59
C PHE A 254 8.41 7.47 -2.36
N ASP A 255 9.08 7.87 -1.30
CA ASP A 255 8.44 8.25 -0.02
C ASP A 255 8.25 9.75 0.09
N ALA A 256 7.58 10.20 1.15
CA ALA A 256 7.10 11.56 1.29
C ALA A 256 6.17 11.94 0.11
N GLY A 257 6.17 13.19 -0.33
CA GLY A 257 5.22 13.64 -1.36
C GLY A 257 3.80 13.83 -0.83
N ASP A 258 3.62 13.75 0.50
CA ASP A 258 2.35 14.06 1.16
C ASP A 258 1.96 15.51 0.90
N SER A 259 0.70 15.74 0.59
CA SER A 259 0.18 17.10 0.31
C SER A 259 0.40 18.07 1.47
N ILE A 260 0.49 17.58 2.71
CA ILE A 260 0.74 18.40 3.90
C ILE A 260 2.12 19.08 3.91
N TYR A 261 3.07 18.62 3.10
CA TYR A 261 4.42 19.20 3.01
C TYR A 261 4.55 20.31 1.98
N TYR A 262 3.48 20.63 1.25
CA TYR A 262 3.46 21.70 0.27
C TYR A 262 2.67 22.92 0.80
N PRO A 263 3.05 24.14 0.42
CA PRO A 263 2.36 25.35 0.88
C PRO A 263 0.94 25.41 0.31
N PRO A 264 -0.07 25.72 1.14
CA PRO A 264 -1.46 25.75 0.68
C PRO A 264 -1.79 26.95 -0.21
N ASP A 265 -0.94 27.96 -0.19
CA ASP A 265 -1.05 29.25 -0.88
C ASP A 265 -0.06 29.39 -2.05
N GLY A 266 0.56 28.31 -2.49
CA GLY A 266 1.45 28.28 -3.64
C GLY A 266 0.71 28.39 -4.97
N ASP A 267 1.46 28.59 -6.06
CA ASP A 267 0.93 28.66 -7.43
C ASP A 267 0.33 27.34 -7.91
N VAL A 268 0.74 26.23 -7.32
CA VAL A 268 0.29 24.86 -7.62
C VAL A 268 -0.28 24.23 -6.34
N SER A 269 -1.39 23.53 -6.46
CA SER A 269 -2.02 22.91 -5.29
C SER A 269 -1.14 21.81 -4.67
N PRO A 270 -1.21 21.60 -3.34
CA PRO A 270 -0.49 20.50 -2.67
C PRO A 270 -0.73 19.13 -3.30
N ASP A 271 -1.96 18.84 -3.70
CA ASP A 271 -2.32 17.55 -4.31
C ASP A 271 -1.75 17.39 -5.73
N GLU A 272 -1.60 18.50 -6.45
CA GLU A 272 -0.97 18.51 -7.78
C GLU A 272 0.55 18.26 -7.69
N HIS A 273 1.22 18.82 -6.67
CA HIS A 273 2.60 18.48 -6.36
C HIS A 273 2.76 16.99 -6.00
N SER A 274 1.87 16.45 -5.15
CA SER A 274 1.87 15.02 -4.82
C SER A 274 1.69 14.13 -6.05
N ARG A 275 0.79 14.53 -6.97
CA ARG A 275 0.58 13.85 -8.25
C ARG A 275 1.80 13.92 -9.16
N ALA A 276 2.50 15.06 -9.20
CA ALA A 276 3.71 15.22 -10.00
C ALA A 276 4.84 14.29 -9.50
N TRP A 277 4.98 14.13 -8.18
CA TRP A 277 5.89 13.16 -7.58
C TRP A 277 5.58 11.72 -8.00
N ALA A 278 4.32 11.31 -7.91
CA ALA A 278 3.88 9.99 -8.36
C ALA A 278 4.10 9.79 -9.88
N SER A 279 3.80 10.81 -10.70
CA SER A 279 4.00 10.78 -12.15
C SER A 279 5.47 10.57 -12.53
N PHE A 280 6.38 11.13 -11.76
CA PHE A 280 7.81 10.89 -11.95
C PHE A 280 8.19 9.44 -11.64
N GLY A 281 7.78 8.92 -10.50
CA GLY A 281 8.24 7.60 -10.05
C GLY A 281 7.62 6.43 -10.82
N VAL A 282 6.43 6.59 -11.41
CA VAL A 282 5.74 5.52 -12.15
C VAL A 282 6.47 5.08 -13.43
N GLN A 283 7.45 5.86 -13.93
CA GLN A 283 8.30 5.46 -15.05
C GLN A 283 9.24 4.28 -14.73
N TYR A 284 9.52 4.01 -13.45
CA TYR A 284 10.33 2.88 -13.00
C TYR A 284 9.44 1.67 -12.75
N ALA A 285 9.79 0.52 -13.29
CA ALA A 285 9.02 -0.71 -13.11
C ALA A 285 9.03 -1.22 -11.66
N TYR A 286 10.14 -0.98 -10.95
CA TYR A 286 10.26 -1.18 -9.52
C TYR A 286 10.02 0.15 -8.82
N ASN A 287 8.78 0.38 -8.43
CA ASN A 287 8.37 1.59 -7.71
C ASN A 287 7.51 1.22 -6.50
N GLU A 288 7.71 1.89 -5.39
CA GLU A 288 6.82 1.82 -4.22
C GLU A 288 6.45 3.23 -3.81
N PHE A 289 5.16 3.45 -3.51
CA PHE A 289 4.65 4.70 -3.00
C PHE A 289 3.87 4.46 -1.70
N ARG A 290 3.95 5.41 -0.77
CA ARG A 290 3.10 5.48 0.41
C ARG A 290 1.94 6.45 0.21
N VAL A 291 2.21 7.60 -0.39
CA VAL A 291 1.21 8.62 -0.70
C VAL A 291 1.21 8.91 -2.19
N THR A 292 0.03 8.91 -2.79
CA THR A 292 -0.21 9.40 -4.14
C THR A 292 -1.55 10.13 -4.16
N ASN A 293 -1.71 11.08 -5.07
CA ASN A 293 -2.99 11.76 -5.25
C ASN A 293 -3.42 11.68 -6.72
N GLY A 294 -4.67 11.27 -6.96
CA GLY A 294 -5.23 11.19 -8.30
C GLY A 294 -4.52 10.19 -9.23
N ALA A 295 -3.77 9.23 -8.68
CA ALA A 295 -2.98 8.25 -9.43
C ALA A 295 -3.67 6.87 -9.57
N GLY A 296 -4.98 6.81 -9.41
CA GLY A 296 -5.75 5.59 -9.62
C GLY A 296 -5.55 5.04 -11.03
N GLY A 297 -5.44 3.71 -11.17
CA GLY A 297 -5.21 3.03 -12.45
C GLY A 297 -3.78 3.08 -12.97
N TRP A 298 -2.86 3.80 -12.32
CA TRP A 298 -1.46 3.86 -12.72
C TRP A 298 -0.70 2.58 -12.34
N PRO A 299 0.38 2.22 -13.09
CA PRO A 299 1.19 1.03 -12.82
C PRO A 299 2.18 1.27 -11.67
N LEU A 300 1.66 1.50 -10.47
CA LEU A 300 2.45 1.75 -9.27
C LEU A 300 2.10 0.79 -8.13
N MET A 301 3.10 0.40 -7.35
CA MET A 301 2.90 -0.38 -6.15
C MET A 301 2.63 0.58 -4.99
N GLN A 302 1.46 0.44 -4.38
CA GLN A 302 1.00 1.31 -3.31
C GLN A 302 1.03 0.58 -1.97
N ARG A 303 1.86 1.05 -1.05
CA ARG A 303 1.92 0.55 0.32
C ARG A 303 0.97 1.34 1.22
N LEU A 304 0.31 0.65 2.16
CA LEU A 304 -0.37 1.32 3.28
C LEU A 304 0.68 2.09 4.11
N CYS A 305 0.26 3.18 4.75
CA CYS A 305 1.12 3.94 5.65
C CYS A 305 1.63 3.06 6.80
N ASP A 306 2.71 3.52 7.44
CA ASP A 306 3.29 2.85 8.59
C ASP A 306 2.24 2.67 9.69
N LYS A 307 2.04 1.40 10.08
CA LYS A 307 1.10 0.99 11.10
C LYS A 307 1.81 0.75 12.42
N ASP A 308 1.09 0.93 13.51
CA ASP A 308 1.57 0.58 14.83
C ASP A 308 1.71 -0.93 15.00
N HIS A 309 2.71 -1.37 15.78
CA HIS A 309 2.79 -2.75 16.23
C HIS A 309 1.72 -3.03 17.29
N SER A 310 0.45 -3.07 16.86
CA SER A 310 -0.73 -3.19 17.73
C SER A 310 -1.83 -4.02 17.10
N TRP A 311 -2.72 -4.56 17.94
CA TRP A 311 -3.93 -5.29 17.49
C TRP A 311 -5.07 -4.34 17.10
N GLY A 312 -4.98 -3.06 17.46
CA GLY A 312 -6.01 -2.06 17.30
C GLY A 312 -6.14 -1.47 15.90
N GLU A 313 -6.93 -0.39 15.83
CA GLU A 313 -7.32 0.30 14.60
C GLU A 313 -6.16 1.02 13.89
N THR A 314 -5.08 1.32 14.61
CA THR A 314 -3.84 1.87 14.02
C THR A 314 -2.84 0.79 13.60
N GLY A 315 -3.18 -0.49 13.81
CA GLY A 315 -2.33 -1.65 13.52
C GLY A 315 -3.04 -2.73 12.71
N LEU A 316 -3.02 -3.96 13.23
CA LEU A 316 -3.48 -5.17 12.55
C LEU A 316 -4.94 -5.08 12.09
N ALA A 317 -5.84 -4.54 12.91
CA ALA A 317 -7.27 -4.47 12.61
C ALA A 317 -7.58 -3.63 11.36
N ALA A 318 -6.74 -2.64 11.04
CA ALA A 318 -6.93 -1.77 9.87
C ALA A 318 -6.45 -2.39 8.54
N LEU A 319 -5.63 -3.43 8.55
CA LEU A 319 -4.97 -3.92 7.33
C LEU A 319 -5.94 -4.31 6.22
N ILE A 320 -6.96 -5.09 6.52
CA ILE A 320 -7.94 -5.54 5.53
C ILE A 320 -8.87 -4.41 5.12
N PRO A 321 -9.47 -3.65 6.05
CA PRO A 321 -10.33 -2.52 5.69
C PRO A 321 -9.62 -1.46 4.84
N ASP A 322 -8.42 -1.03 5.22
CA ASP A 322 -7.65 -0.04 4.47
C ASP A 322 -7.23 -0.58 3.09
N ALA A 323 -6.82 -1.86 3.00
CA ALA A 323 -6.50 -2.51 1.73
C ALA A 323 -7.73 -2.59 0.79
N ILE A 324 -8.91 -2.81 1.32
CA ILE A 324 -10.17 -2.78 0.57
C ILE A 324 -10.41 -1.40 -0.02
N VAL A 325 -10.30 -0.34 0.79
CA VAL A 325 -10.51 1.04 0.32
C VAL A 325 -9.45 1.41 -0.71
N GLN A 326 -8.18 1.08 -0.47
CA GLN A 326 -7.11 1.32 -1.42
C GLN A 326 -7.37 0.64 -2.77
N SER A 327 -7.83 -0.59 -2.75
CA SER A 327 -8.19 -1.35 -3.94
C SER A 327 -9.35 -0.71 -4.71
N LEU A 328 -10.41 -0.27 -3.98
CA LEU A 328 -11.59 0.39 -4.55
C LEU A 328 -11.34 1.83 -5.02
N THR A 329 -10.27 2.47 -4.59
CA THR A 329 -9.85 3.80 -5.06
C THR A 329 -8.83 3.73 -6.21
N GLY A 330 -8.74 2.57 -6.90
CA GLY A 330 -7.94 2.41 -8.11
C GLY A 330 -6.47 2.06 -7.88
N HIS A 331 -6.07 1.61 -6.68
CA HIS A 331 -4.71 1.22 -6.35
C HIS A 331 -4.62 -0.29 -6.01
N PRO A 332 -4.84 -1.19 -6.99
CA PRO A 332 -4.95 -2.63 -6.74
C PRO A 332 -3.63 -3.35 -6.53
N PHE A 333 -2.49 -2.77 -6.96
CA PHE A 333 -1.14 -3.31 -6.75
C PHE A 333 -0.65 -2.90 -5.37
N LEU A 334 -1.26 -3.45 -4.34
CA LEU A 334 -1.11 -2.97 -2.97
C LEU A 334 -0.20 -3.84 -2.10
N CYS A 335 0.43 -3.16 -1.13
CA CYS A 335 1.16 -3.76 -0.01
C CYS A 335 0.51 -3.35 1.31
N PRO A 336 0.17 -4.30 2.22
CA PRO A 336 -0.53 -3.99 3.48
C PRO A 336 0.41 -3.49 4.59
N ASP A 337 1.43 -2.72 4.26
CA ASP A 337 2.53 -2.31 5.13
C ASP A 337 3.52 -3.45 5.43
N MET A 338 4.61 -3.13 6.12
CA MET A 338 5.63 -4.06 6.59
C MET A 338 5.06 -4.98 7.68
N ILE A 339 5.41 -6.27 7.63
CA ILE A 339 4.92 -7.25 8.60
C ILE A 339 5.37 -6.87 10.00
N GLY A 340 4.38 -6.72 10.88
CA GLY A 340 4.54 -6.25 12.25
C GLY A 340 4.36 -4.74 12.41
N GLY A 341 4.17 -3.98 11.32
CA GLY A 341 4.02 -2.53 11.31
C GLY A 341 5.30 -1.79 10.93
N GLY A 342 5.16 -0.63 10.31
CA GLY A 342 6.26 0.23 9.86
C GLY A 342 6.67 1.31 10.86
N GLU A 343 5.86 1.58 11.90
CA GLU A 343 6.19 2.58 12.93
C GLU A 343 7.31 2.07 13.84
N TYR A 344 8.55 2.44 13.51
CA TYR A 344 9.74 1.92 14.17
C TYR A 344 9.81 2.22 15.67
N ARG A 345 9.25 3.36 16.12
CA ARG A 345 9.25 3.77 17.53
C ARG A 345 8.52 2.76 18.41
N ASN A 346 7.45 2.17 17.90
CA ASN A 346 6.67 1.16 18.62
C ASN A 346 7.41 -0.16 18.76
N PHE A 347 8.24 -0.53 17.78
CA PHE A 347 9.07 -1.74 17.85
C PHE A 347 10.12 -1.66 18.98
N TYR A 348 10.65 -0.48 19.25
CA TYR A 348 11.68 -0.28 20.28
C TYR A 348 11.12 0.12 21.63
N ALA A 349 10.00 0.85 21.67
CA ALA A 349 9.44 1.40 22.90
C ALA A 349 8.87 0.36 23.85
N GLN A 350 8.37 -0.78 23.34
CA GLN A 350 7.69 -1.79 24.13
C GLN A 350 8.62 -2.85 24.73
N GLY A 351 9.91 -2.85 24.43
CA GLY A 351 10.87 -3.82 24.94
C GLY A 351 10.64 -5.28 24.56
N HIS A 352 9.46 -5.60 24.02
CA HIS A 352 9.08 -6.94 23.56
C HIS A 352 8.21 -6.85 22.31
N LEU A 353 8.64 -7.54 21.26
CA LEU A 353 7.81 -7.75 20.08
C LEU A 353 6.68 -8.74 20.43
N ASP A 354 5.45 -8.44 20.07
CA ASP A 354 4.35 -9.39 20.14
C ASP A 354 4.47 -10.41 18.98
N GLY A 355 5.04 -11.58 19.28
CA GLY A 355 5.29 -12.59 18.26
C GLY A 355 4.02 -13.18 17.65
N GLU A 356 2.90 -13.24 18.39
CA GLU A 356 1.62 -13.65 17.81
C GLU A 356 1.11 -12.62 16.82
N LEU A 357 1.15 -11.32 17.17
CA LEU A 357 0.78 -10.24 16.28
C LEU A 357 1.58 -10.30 14.97
N PHE A 358 2.90 -10.49 15.07
CA PHE A 358 3.79 -10.59 13.91
C PHE A 358 3.39 -11.76 13.00
N VAL A 359 3.10 -12.93 13.59
CA VAL A 359 2.64 -14.11 12.85
C VAL A 359 1.30 -13.84 12.15
N ARG A 360 0.32 -13.29 12.86
CA ARG A 360 -1.00 -12.96 12.27
C ARG A 360 -0.88 -11.96 11.13
N TRP A 361 0.02 -10.97 11.28
CA TRP A 361 0.30 -10.02 10.20
C TRP A 361 0.82 -10.70 8.94
N ALA A 362 1.80 -11.59 9.09
CA ALA A 362 2.33 -12.35 7.96
C ALA A 362 1.27 -13.25 7.30
N GLN A 363 0.39 -13.84 8.11
CA GLN A 363 -0.73 -14.65 7.64
C GLN A 363 -1.78 -13.82 6.86
N ILE A 364 -2.00 -12.56 7.24
CA ILE A 364 -2.84 -11.62 6.46
C ILE A 364 -2.14 -11.26 5.15
N ALA A 365 -0.87 -10.83 5.23
CA ALA A 365 -0.13 -10.32 4.09
C ALA A 365 0.20 -11.38 3.03
N CYS A 366 0.29 -12.67 3.39
CA CYS A 366 0.77 -13.72 2.48
C CYS A 366 -0.11 -13.94 1.25
N LEU A 367 -1.39 -13.59 1.30
CA LEU A 367 -2.34 -13.66 0.18
C LEU A 367 -2.84 -12.28 -0.28
N MET A 368 -2.20 -11.20 0.18
CA MET A 368 -2.36 -9.88 -0.43
C MET A 368 -1.41 -9.72 -1.63
N PRO A 369 -1.63 -8.75 -2.52
CA PRO A 369 -0.83 -8.57 -3.73
C PRO A 369 0.67 -8.52 -3.46
N VAL A 370 1.13 -7.74 -2.48
CA VAL A 370 2.53 -7.69 -2.05
C VAL A 370 2.66 -8.09 -0.59
N MET A 371 3.72 -8.81 -0.26
CA MET A 371 4.08 -9.20 1.10
C MET A 371 5.45 -8.60 1.42
N GLN A 372 5.57 -7.77 2.47
CA GLN A 372 6.80 -7.07 2.80
C GLN A 372 7.23 -7.34 4.23
N PHE A 373 8.48 -7.77 4.42
CA PHE A 373 9.16 -7.84 5.71
C PHE A 373 10.03 -6.61 5.90
N SER A 374 10.21 -6.19 7.16
CA SER A 374 11.24 -5.22 7.55
C SER A 374 12.03 -5.74 8.75
N ALA A 375 11.40 -6.06 9.87
CA ALA A 375 12.09 -6.79 10.95
C ALA A 375 12.41 -8.23 10.51
N ALA A 376 13.61 -8.71 10.83
CA ALA A 376 14.06 -10.06 10.53
C ALA A 376 13.33 -11.08 11.40
N PRO A 377 12.47 -11.97 10.83
CA PRO A 377 11.67 -12.91 11.63
C PRO A 377 12.52 -13.84 12.51
N TRP A 378 13.67 -14.27 12.00
CA TRP A 378 14.58 -15.17 12.73
C TRP A 378 15.25 -14.52 13.95
N ARG A 379 15.34 -13.17 13.97
CA ARG A 379 15.88 -12.42 15.11
C ARG A 379 14.83 -12.16 16.18
N VAL A 380 13.58 -11.93 15.79
CA VAL A 380 12.53 -11.41 16.68
C VAL A 380 11.55 -12.47 17.17
N LEU A 381 11.52 -13.67 16.57
CA LEU A 381 10.56 -14.73 16.87
C LEU A 381 11.22 -15.97 17.46
N ASN A 382 10.47 -16.75 18.21
CA ASN A 382 10.88 -18.10 18.62
C ASN A 382 10.76 -19.11 17.46
N CYS A 383 11.28 -20.33 17.63
CA CYS A 383 11.32 -21.34 16.58
C CYS A 383 9.94 -21.76 16.05
N GLU A 384 8.93 -21.81 16.91
CA GLU A 384 7.55 -22.16 16.54
C GLU A 384 6.92 -21.06 15.69
N GLN A 385 7.02 -19.81 16.12
CA GLN A 385 6.53 -18.64 15.40
C GLN A 385 7.24 -18.47 14.05
N LEU A 386 8.55 -18.70 14.02
CA LEU A 386 9.32 -18.67 12.76
C LEU A 386 8.85 -19.75 11.79
N ALA A 387 8.50 -20.95 12.28
CA ALA A 387 7.94 -22.02 11.46
C ALA A 387 6.58 -21.61 10.87
N GLN A 388 5.74 -20.90 11.64
CA GLN A 388 4.46 -20.35 11.16
C GLN A 388 4.66 -19.30 10.05
N ILE A 389 5.66 -18.41 10.18
CA ILE A 389 6.02 -17.45 9.11
C ILE A 389 6.42 -18.19 7.83
N LYS A 390 7.28 -19.22 7.95
CA LYS A 390 7.68 -20.03 6.78
C LYS A 390 6.48 -20.71 6.12
N THR A 391 5.52 -21.15 6.92
CA THR A 391 4.25 -21.72 6.41
C THR A 391 3.44 -20.67 5.62
N ALA A 392 3.36 -19.42 6.11
CA ALA A 392 2.69 -18.33 5.40
C ALA A 392 3.40 -18.02 4.05
N VAL A 393 4.72 -17.98 4.02
CA VAL A 393 5.50 -17.80 2.78
C VAL A 393 5.28 -18.98 1.81
N ALA A 394 5.23 -20.21 2.32
CA ALA A 394 4.92 -21.39 1.52
C ALA A 394 3.48 -21.37 0.96
N LEU A 395 2.52 -20.86 1.74
CA LEU A 395 1.15 -20.69 1.31
C LEU A 395 1.05 -19.67 0.14
N ARG A 396 1.78 -18.54 0.22
CA ARG A 396 1.90 -17.60 -0.90
C ARG A 396 2.39 -18.30 -2.15
N LYS A 397 3.48 -19.06 -2.06
CA LYS A 397 4.05 -19.81 -3.18
C LYS A 397 3.02 -20.79 -3.79
N LYS A 398 2.22 -21.47 -2.95
CA LYS A 398 1.16 -22.37 -3.41
C LYS A 398 0.10 -21.65 -4.27
N TYR A 399 -0.29 -20.44 -3.88
CA TYR A 399 -1.31 -19.67 -4.57
C TYR A 399 -0.75 -18.64 -5.56
N LEU A 400 0.57 -18.64 -5.79
CA LEU A 400 1.22 -17.74 -6.75
C LEU A 400 0.59 -17.77 -8.16
N PRO A 401 0.19 -18.91 -8.74
CA PRO A 401 -0.48 -18.91 -10.04
C PRO A 401 -1.78 -18.08 -10.06
N VAL A 402 -2.58 -18.14 -8.98
CA VAL A 402 -3.81 -17.34 -8.87
C VAL A 402 -3.48 -15.86 -8.71
N LEU A 403 -2.50 -15.53 -7.87
CA LEU A 403 -2.01 -14.16 -7.70
C LEU A 403 -1.53 -13.57 -9.04
N CYS A 404 -0.70 -14.30 -9.79
CA CYS A 404 -0.20 -13.86 -11.11
C CYS A 404 -1.34 -13.64 -12.10
N GLN A 405 -2.27 -14.59 -12.19
CA GLN A 405 -3.42 -14.48 -13.08
C GLN A 405 -4.26 -13.24 -12.74
N THR A 406 -4.55 -13.04 -11.46
CA THR A 406 -5.37 -11.91 -11.01
C THR A 406 -4.66 -10.58 -11.21
N TRP A 407 -3.35 -10.51 -10.98
CA TRP A 407 -2.52 -9.33 -11.25
C TRP A 407 -2.54 -8.93 -12.72
N MET A 408 -2.28 -9.87 -13.62
CA MET A 408 -2.31 -9.63 -15.06
C MET A 408 -3.71 -9.27 -15.56
N HIS A 409 -4.75 -9.89 -14.99
CA HIS A 409 -6.13 -9.55 -15.29
C HIS A 409 -6.46 -8.11 -14.88
N CYS A 410 -6.07 -7.74 -13.67
CA CYS A 410 -6.24 -6.38 -13.14
C CYS A 410 -5.59 -5.33 -14.04
N ALA A 411 -4.33 -5.51 -14.44
CA ALA A 411 -3.62 -4.59 -15.32
C ALA A 411 -4.39 -4.30 -16.62
N LYS A 412 -5.07 -5.31 -17.17
CA LYS A 412 -5.82 -5.20 -18.44
C LYS A 412 -7.21 -4.62 -18.28
N THR A 413 -7.90 -4.96 -17.20
CA THR A 413 -9.35 -4.72 -17.07
C THR A 413 -9.70 -3.69 -15.99
N GLY A 414 -8.76 -3.38 -15.10
CA GLY A 414 -9.01 -2.59 -13.90
C GLY A 414 -9.73 -3.37 -12.78
N GLU A 415 -10.16 -4.60 -13.00
CA GLU A 415 -10.78 -5.41 -11.94
C GLU A 415 -9.83 -5.57 -10.75
N PRO A 416 -10.23 -5.24 -9.52
CA PRO A 416 -9.31 -5.26 -8.38
C PRO A 416 -8.77 -6.66 -8.08
N ILE A 417 -7.53 -6.75 -7.60
CA ILE A 417 -6.90 -8.00 -7.18
C ILE A 417 -7.55 -8.49 -5.87
N LEU A 418 -7.56 -7.61 -4.87
CA LEU A 418 -8.25 -7.81 -3.60
C LEU A 418 -9.62 -7.14 -3.69
N ARG A 419 -10.68 -7.91 -3.46
CA ARG A 419 -12.08 -7.45 -3.62
C ARG A 419 -12.84 -7.59 -2.31
N PRO A 420 -13.59 -6.56 -1.86
CA PRO A 420 -14.52 -6.74 -0.75
C PRO A 420 -15.63 -7.72 -1.13
N MET A 421 -16.26 -8.31 -0.12
CA MET A 421 -17.37 -9.25 -0.34
C MET A 421 -18.51 -8.58 -1.11
N ALA A 422 -18.80 -7.30 -0.86
CA ALA A 422 -19.80 -6.51 -1.58
C ALA A 422 -19.58 -6.43 -3.12
N TYR A 423 -18.32 -6.49 -3.55
CA TYR A 423 -17.97 -6.44 -4.97
C TYR A 423 -18.36 -7.73 -5.71
N SER A 424 -18.11 -8.87 -5.06
CA SER A 424 -18.30 -10.20 -5.67
C SER A 424 -19.65 -10.83 -5.37
N PHE A 425 -20.32 -10.44 -4.27
CA PHE A 425 -21.56 -11.03 -3.78
C PHE A 425 -22.54 -9.94 -3.30
N PRO A 426 -23.11 -9.15 -4.23
CA PRO A 426 -23.91 -7.96 -3.90
C PRO A 426 -25.23 -8.27 -3.17
N ASP A 427 -25.75 -9.48 -3.31
CA ASP A 427 -27.06 -9.90 -2.78
C ASP A 427 -26.92 -10.81 -1.54
N GLU A 428 -25.72 -10.91 -0.98
CA GLU A 428 -25.41 -11.78 0.16
C GLU A 428 -25.29 -10.99 1.49
N LEU A 429 -25.47 -11.68 2.61
CA LEU A 429 -25.36 -11.04 3.94
C LEU A 429 -23.97 -10.46 4.23
N CYS A 430 -22.96 -10.92 3.53
CA CYS A 430 -21.57 -10.45 3.68
C CYS A 430 -21.25 -9.11 3.01
N VAL A 431 -22.22 -8.40 2.47
CA VAL A 431 -22.01 -7.09 1.80
C VAL A 431 -21.34 -6.06 2.72
N GLY A 432 -21.50 -6.19 4.04
CA GLY A 432 -20.83 -5.34 5.04
C GLY A 432 -19.52 -5.92 5.61
N CYS A 433 -19.09 -7.11 5.21
CA CYS A 433 -17.89 -7.74 5.77
C CYS A 433 -16.60 -7.02 5.32
N MET A 434 -15.80 -6.58 6.29
CA MET A 434 -14.51 -5.93 6.09
C MET A 434 -13.35 -6.74 6.68
N ASP A 435 -13.58 -7.99 7.05
CA ASP A 435 -12.65 -8.87 7.77
C ASP A 435 -12.30 -10.16 6.98
N GLN A 436 -12.83 -10.26 5.78
CA GLN A 436 -12.55 -11.27 4.77
C GLN A 436 -12.66 -10.66 3.38
N PHE A 437 -11.98 -11.25 2.40
CA PHE A 437 -11.94 -10.71 1.04
C PHE A 437 -11.85 -11.81 -0.01
N MET A 438 -12.18 -11.46 -1.24
CA MET A 438 -11.91 -12.30 -2.40
C MET A 438 -10.57 -11.91 -3.02
N LEU A 439 -9.75 -12.90 -3.34
CA LEU A 439 -8.60 -12.76 -4.23
C LEU A 439 -9.06 -13.16 -5.63
N GLY A 440 -9.25 -12.16 -6.48
CA GLY A 440 -9.93 -12.34 -7.76
C GLY A 440 -11.32 -12.92 -7.60
N ASP A 441 -11.69 -13.84 -8.51
CA ASP A 441 -13.00 -14.50 -8.51
C ASP A 441 -12.99 -15.87 -7.81
N THR A 442 -11.80 -16.36 -7.39
CA THR A 442 -11.61 -17.78 -7.08
C THR A 442 -11.34 -18.10 -5.62
N LEU A 443 -10.68 -17.22 -4.88
CA LEU A 443 -10.30 -17.51 -3.50
C LEU A 443 -10.98 -16.55 -2.53
N LEU A 444 -11.71 -17.08 -1.57
CA LEU A 444 -12.11 -16.37 -0.37
C LEU A 444 -11.03 -16.57 0.70
N VAL A 445 -10.54 -15.47 1.23
CA VAL A 445 -9.49 -15.42 2.25
C VAL A 445 -10.06 -14.81 3.52
N ALA A 446 -10.00 -15.55 4.62
CA ALA A 446 -10.49 -15.13 5.93
C ALA A 446 -9.37 -15.28 6.98
N PRO A 447 -8.56 -14.24 7.19
CA PRO A 447 -7.49 -14.26 8.19
C PRO A 447 -8.02 -14.22 9.62
N VAL A 448 -7.16 -14.63 10.55
CA VAL A 448 -7.37 -14.43 11.98
C VAL A 448 -6.67 -13.14 12.41
N PHE A 449 -7.39 -12.22 13.02
CA PHE A 449 -6.88 -10.90 13.44
C PHE A 449 -7.18 -10.58 14.90
N GLN A 450 -7.56 -11.58 15.69
CA GLN A 450 -7.78 -11.46 17.13
C GLN A 450 -6.72 -12.25 17.90
N ARG A 451 -6.28 -11.67 19.00
CA ARG A 451 -5.31 -12.28 19.90
C ARG A 451 -5.88 -13.54 20.53
N ASN A 452 -5.08 -14.62 20.59
CA ASN A 452 -5.45 -15.92 21.17
C ASN A 452 -6.73 -16.53 20.55
N ALA A 453 -7.12 -16.13 19.34
CA ALA A 453 -8.32 -16.68 18.72
C ALA A 453 -8.16 -18.16 18.37
N THR A 454 -9.09 -18.96 18.88
CA THR A 454 -9.21 -20.40 18.61
C THR A 454 -10.29 -20.71 17.58
N LEU A 455 -11.13 -19.74 17.25
CA LEU A 455 -12.21 -19.84 16.28
C LEU A 455 -12.19 -18.62 15.35
N ARG A 456 -12.63 -18.82 14.10
CA ARG A 456 -12.81 -17.74 13.13
C ARG A 456 -14.16 -17.91 12.44
N GLU A 457 -15.09 -17.01 12.70
CA GLU A 457 -16.36 -16.96 11.99
C GLU A 457 -16.15 -16.42 10.57
N VAL A 458 -16.64 -17.14 9.56
CA VAL A 458 -16.50 -16.79 8.13
C VAL A 458 -17.87 -16.90 7.49
N TYR A 459 -18.29 -15.89 6.76
CA TYR A 459 -19.44 -16.01 5.90
C TYR A 459 -19.02 -16.65 4.58
N LEU A 460 -19.57 -17.81 4.27
CA LEU A 460 -19.35 -18.52 3.02
C LEU A 460 -20.54 -18.26 2.06
N PRO A 461 -20.33 -17.47 0.99
CA PRO A 461 -21.39 -17.17 0.02
C PRO A 461 -21.92 -18.42 -0.70
N LYS A 462 -23.08 -18.28 -1.35
CA LYS A 462 -23.70 -19.34 -2.14
C LYS A 462 -22.77 -19.89 -3.20
N GLY A 463 -22.76 -21.21 -3.32
CA GLY A 463 -21.97 -21.94 -4.30
C GLY A 463 -21.21 -23.12 -3.72
N ASP A 464 -20.39 -23.72 -4.57
CA ASP A 464 -19.56 -24.85 -4.20
C ASP A 464 -18.13 -24.39 -3.95
N TRP A 465 -17.60 -24.80 -2.80
CA TRP A 465 -16.31 -24.37 -2.31
C TRP A 465 -15.46 -25.57 -1.94
N LEU A 466 -14.14 -25.43 -2.00
CA LEU A 466 -13.17 -26.39 -1.51
C LEU A 466 -12.42 -25.77 -0.30
N PHE A 467 -12.53 -26.38 0.87
CA PHE A 467 -11.79 -26.00 2.07
C PHE A 467 -11.06 -27.23 2.63
N ALA A 468 -9.77 -27.10 2.89
CA ALA A 468 -8.93 -28.20 3.40
C ALA A 468 -9.09 -29.53 2.62
N LYS A 469 -9.19 -29.44 1.27
CA LYS A 469 -9.44 -30.56 0.33
C LYS A 469 -10.81 -31.20 0.45
N LYS A 470 -11.75 -30.64 1.19
CA LYS A 470 -13.13 -31.11 1.32
C LYS A 470 -14.07 -30.16 0.58
N PRO A 471 -14.98 -30.67 -0.27
CA PRO A 471 -16.00 -29.85 -0.88
C PRO A 471 -17.04 -29.44 0.17
N ILE A 472 -17.50 -28.21 0.05
CA ILE A 472 -18.57 -27.62 0.88
C ILE A 472 -19.56 -26.95 -0.07
N HIS A 473 -20.82 -27.35 0.00
CA HIS A 473 -21.91 -26.62 -0.61
C HIS A 473 -22.44 -25.56 0.38
N SER A 474 -22.61 -24.34 -0.07
CA SER A 474 -23.14 -23.24 0.73
C SER A 474 -24.36 -22.61 0.08
N ASP A 475 -25.42 -22.45 0.85
CA ASP A 475 -26.61 -21.64 0.50
C ASP A 475 -26.49 -20.18 1.04
N GLY A 476 -25.29 -19.76 1.42
CA GLY A 476 -25.02 -18.51 2.14
C GLY A 476 -25.11 -18.71 3.65
N MET A 477 -24.01 -19.13 4.28
CA MET A 477 -24.00 -19.50 5.71
C MET A 477 -22.74 -19.03 6.43
N TYR A 478 -22.84 -18.88 7.74
CA TYR A 478 -21.69 -18.72 8.61
C TYR A 478 -21.08 -20.08 8.98
N LEU A 479 -19.77 -20.15 8.89
CA LEU A 479 -18.95 -21.27 9.37
C LEU A 479 -18.01 -20.75 10.44
N THR A 480 -17.70 -21.62 11.41
CA THR A 480 -16.76 -21.30 12.49
C THR A 480 -15.68 -22.39 12.55
N PRO A 481 -14.83 -22.52 11.51
CA PRO A 481 -13.74 -23.47 11.56
C PRO A 481 -12.73 -23.09 12.64
N GLU A 482 -12.12 -24.12 13.23
CA GLU A 482 -10.94 -23.93 14.07
C GLU A 482 -9.75 -23.61 13.17
N PRO A 483 -9.15 -22.42 13.28
CA PRO A 483 -7.93 -22.12 12.55
C PRO A 483 -6.82 -22.96 13.17
N ASP A 484 -6.25 -23.86 12.41
CA ASP A 484 -4.96 -24.45 12.75
C ASP A 484 -3.92 -23.31 12.68
N ALA A 485 -3.10 -23.19 13.72
CA ALA A 485 -2.03 -22.20 13.77
C ALA A 485 -1.06 -22.31 12.57
N GLN A 486 -1.02 -23.48 11.92
CA GLN A 486 -0.23 -23.74 10.72
C GLN A 486 -0.99 -23.49 9.42
N THR A 487 -2.33 -23.40 9.43
CA THR A 487 -3.18 -23.27 8.23
C THR A 487 -3.86 -21.92 8.07
N SER A 488 -3.58 -20.95 8.94
CA SER A 488 -4.10 -19.59 8.80
C SER A 488 -3.29 -18.81 7.72
N PRO A 489 -3.92 -17.97 6.85
CA PRO A 489 -5.36 -17.66 6.81
C PRO A 489 -6.21 -18.84 6.32
N LEU A 490 -7.51 -18.83 6.67
CA LEU A 490 -8.48 -19.78 6.10
C LEU A 490 -8.70 -19.42 4.63
N VAL A 491 -8.57 -20.40 3.75
CA VAL A 491 -8.72 -20.20 2.31
C VAL A 491 -9.75 -21.16 1.75
N PHE A 492 -10.81 -20.59 1.19
CA PHE A 492 -11.86 -21.34 0.48
C PHE A 492 -11.71 -21.08 -1.02
N GLN A 493 -11.55 -22.14 -1.79
CA GLN A 493 -11.46 -22.05 -3.25
C GLN A 493 -12.84 -22.28 -3.84
N LYS A 494 -13.33 -21.34 -4.65
CA LYS A 494 -14.59 -21.47 -5.36
C LYS A 494 -14.45 -22.52 -6.46
N LEU A 495 -15.35 -23.49 -6.49
CA LEU A 495 -15.41 -24.47 -7.57
C LEU A 495 -16.26 -23.87 -8.70
N THR A 496 -15.65 -23.73 -9.87
CA THR A 496 -16.39 -23.39 -11.09
C THR A 496 -17.08 -24.66 -11.60
N VAL A 497 -18.40 -24.58 -11.77
CA VAL A 497 -19.19 -25.62 -12.42
C VAL A 497 -18.87 -25.67 -13.90
#